data_782c14c9117050c9cfaad8ffc6f88150
#
_entry.id   782c14c9117050c9cfaad8ffc6f88150
#
_cell.length_a   1.000
_cell.length_b   1.000
_cell.length_c   1.000
_cell.angle_alpha   90.00
_cell.angle_beta   90.00
_cell.angle_gamma   90.00
#
_symmetry.space_group_name_H-M   'P 1'
#
loop_
_entity.id
_entity.type
_entity.pdbx_description
1 polymer ?
#
loop_
_entity_poly.entity_id
_entity_poly.type
_entity_poly.pdbx_seq_one_letter_code
_entity_poly.pdbx_strand_id
1 'polypeptide(L)'
;VHEKLLRMPPARDLQGLPMATAPKPALEPLEGHSFQGYRNADGSVGTRNLLAISTTVQCVAGVLDVALKRIRREMLPRFPNVDGVVGLEHAYGCGVAIDAPGAEIPIRTLRH
;
A
#
# COMPACT_ATOMS: atom_id res chain seq x y z
N VAL A 1 12.22 19.96 -17.84
CA VAL A 1 11.32 19.24 -16.94
C VAL A 1 11.70 19.47 -15.48
N HIS A 2 13.01 19.56 -15.16
CA HIS A 2 13.49 19.76 -13.77
C HIS A 2 13.21 21.17 -13.23
N GLU A 3 13.24 22.18 -14.07
CA GLU A 3 13.04 23.59 -13.68
C GLU A 3 11.61 23.90 -13.23
N LYS A 4 10.63 23.13 -13.71
CA LYS A 4 9.22 23.29 -13.35
C LYS A 4 8.87 22.69 -11.98
N LEU A 5 9.61 21.70 -11.54
CA LEU A 5 9.46 21.07 -10.20
C LEU A 5 10.03 21.93 -9.07
N LEU A 6 11.05 22.75 -9.37
CA LEU A 6 11.68 23.66 -8.40
C LEU A 6 10.84 24.92 -8.10
N ARG A 7 9.76 25.15 -8.82
CA ARG A 7 8.82 26.28 -8.63
C ARG A 7 7.53 25.88 -7.92
N MET A 8 7.48 24.72 -7.30
CA MET A 8 6.33 24.39 -6.45
C MET A 8 6.32 25.33 -5.25
N PRO A 9 5.17 25.97 -4.94
CA PRO A 9 5.04 26.80 -3.76
C PRO A 9 5.34 25.97 -2.51
N PRO A 10 5.92 26.56 -1.47
CA PRO A 10 6.15 25.86 -0.22
C PRO A 10 4.82 25.33 0.34
N ALA A 11 4.88 24.17 1.00
CA ALA A 11 3.70 23.43 1.48
C ALA A 11 2.70 24.29 2.27
N ARG A 12 3.16 25.37 2.94
CA ARG A 12 2.31 26.33 3.64
C ARG A 12 1.33 27.09 2.73
N ASP A 13 1.70 27.30 1.47
CA ASP A 13 0.88 28.03 0.51
C ASP A 13 -0.23 27.16 -0.08
N LEU A 14 -0.16 25.84 0.12
CA LEU A 14 -1.19 24.87 -0.26
C LEU A 14 -2.32 24.78 0.79
N GLN A 15 -2.11 25.29 2.01
CA GLN A 15 -3.09 25.18 3.10
C GLN A 15 -4.38 26.00 2.86
N GLY A 16 -4.34 26.96 1.95
CA GLY A 16 -5.50 27.78 1.58
C GLY A 16 -6.19 27.36 0.28
N LEU A 17 -5.68 26.37 -0.43
CA LEU A 17 -6.32 25.86 -1.62
C LEU A 17 -7.52 25.01 -1.21
N PRO A 18 -8.76 25.37 -1.61
CA PRO A 18 -9.90 24.49 -1.38
C PRO A 18 -9.61 23.18 -2.14
N MET A 19 -9.36 22.12 -1.40
CA MET A 19 -9.42 20.77 -1.93
C MET A 19 -10.87 20.51 -2.31
N ALA A 20 -11.30 21.06 -3.44
CA ALA A 20 -12.56 20.67 -4.03
C ALA A 20 -12.41 19.20 -4.44
N THR A 21 -12.77 18.31 -3.54
CA THR A 21 -13.04 16.94 -3.92
C THR A 21 -14.26 16.99 -4.82
N ALA A 22 -14.05 16.89 -6.13
CA ALA A 22 -15.15 16.67 -7.04
C ALA A 22 -15.94 15.47 -6.53
N PRO A 23 -17.27 15.53 -6.46
CA PRO A 23 -18.06 14.37 -6.06
C PRO A 23 -17.70 13.22 -6.98
N LYS A 24 -17.44 12.05 -6.36
CA LYS A 24 -17.14 10.84 -7.12
C LYS A 24 -18.26 10.60 -8.13
N PRO A 25 -17.98 10.51 -9.42
CA PRO A 25 -19.02 10.26 -10.42
C PRO A 25 -19.73 8.95 -10.07
N ALA A 26 -21.06 8.97 -10.03
CA ALA A 26 -21.83 7.76 -9.96
C ALA A 26 -21.64 7.03 -11.31
N LEU A 27 -20.94 5.92 -11.26
CA LEU A 27 -20.78 5.04 -12.42
C LEU A 27 -21.90 4.01 -12.37
N GLU A 28 -22.62 3.84 -13.47
CA GLU A 28 -23.58 2.75 -13.61
C GLU A 28 -22.85 1.40 -13.53
N PRO A 29 -23.42 0.43 -12.79
CA PRO A 29 -22.86 -0.91 -12.73
C PRO A 29 -22.77 -1.52 -14.14
N LEU A 30 -21.64 -2.15 -14.43
CA LEU A 30 -21.48 -2.94 -15.63
C LEU A 30 -22.30 -4.22 -15.51
N GLU A 31 -23.40 -4.30 -16.24
CA GLU A 31 -24.25 -5.51 -16.27
C GLU A 31 -23.70 -6.55 -17.22
N GLY A 32 -23.95 -7.83 -16.93
CA GLY A 32 -23.55 -8.95 -17.77
C GLY A 32 -22.08 -9.34 -17.73
N HIS A 33 -21.30 -8.70 -16.86
CA HIS A 33 -19.89 -9.03 -16.65
C HIS A 33 -19.69 -9.79 -15.35
N SER A 34 -18.87 -10.83 -15.37
CA SER A 34 -18.45 -11.59 -14.20
C SER A 34 -16.97 -11.89 -14.21
N PHE A 35 -16.39 -12.08 -13.05
CA PHE A 35 -14.99 -12.51 -12.90
C PHE A 35 -14.87 -13.53 -11.78
N GLN A 36 -13.83 -14.35 -11.84
CA GLN A 36 -13.46 -15.23 -10.73
C GLN A 36 -12.70 -14.44 -9.67
N GLY A 37 -13.10 -14.58 -8.42
CA GLY A 37 -12.49 -13.85 -7.31
C GLY A 37 -12.61 -14.59 -5.99
N TYR A 38 -11.96 -14.06 -4.98
CA TYR A 38 -11.96 -14.57 -3.61
C TYR A 38 -12.91 -13.71 -2.76
N ARG A 39 -13.78 -14.37 -2.00
CA ARG A 39 -14.65 -13.68 -1.04
C ARG A 39 -14.01 -13.78 0.35
N ASN A 40 -13.76 -12.64 0.96
CA ASN A 40 -13.27 -12.53 2.32
C ASN A 40 -14.39 -12.72 3.36
N ALA A 41 -14.02 -12.97 4.61
CA ALA A 41 -14.96 -13.18 5.72
C ALA A 41 -15.85 -11.94 6.00
N ASP A 42 -15.36 -10.75 5.72
CA ASP A 42 -16.09 -9.47 5.84
C ASP A 42 -17.02 -9.17 4.65
N GLY A 43 -17.08 -10.09 3.66
CA GLY A 43 -17.90 -9.94 2.45
C GLY A 43 -17.22 -9.15 1.32
N SER A 44 -16.04 -8.59 1.52
CA SER A 44 -15.26 -7.96 0.44
C SER A 44 -14.80 -9.00 -0.57
N VAL A 45 -14.55 -8.57 -1.81
CA VAL A 45 -14.14 -9.45 -2.90
C VAL A 45 -12.81 -8.97 -3.46
N GLY A 46 -11.85 -9.89 -3.55
CA GLY A 46 -10.56 -9.67 -4.19
C GLY A 46 -10.38 -10.48 -5.46
N THR A 47 -9.61 -9.97 -6.39
CA THR A 47 -9.27 -10.67 -7.64
C THR A 47 -8.02 -11.53 -7.52
N ARG A 48 -7.26 -11.38 -6.46
CA ARG A 48 -6.03 -12.13 -6.18
C ARG A 48 -5.92 -12.45 -4.69
N ASN A 49 -5.43 -13.64 -4.39
CA ASN A 49 -5.06 -14.05 -3.04
C ASN A 49 -3.57 -13.78 -2.82
N LEU A 50 -3.24 -12.59 -2.31
CA LEU A 50 -1.86 -12.14 -2.09
C LEU A 50 -1.47 -12.25 -0.63
N LEU A 51 -0.27 -12.77 -0.38
CA LEU A 51 0.39 -12.67 0.91
C LEU A 51 1.14 -11.34 0.99
N ALA A 52 0.75 -10.46 1.90
CA ALA A 52 1.44 -9.21 2.18
C ALA A 52 2.40 -9.38 3.37
N ILE A 53 3.64 -8.93 3.22
CA ILE A 53 4.65 -8.92 4.28
C ILE A 53 5.11 -7.50 4.48
N SER A 54 4.96 -6.98 5.69
CA SER A 54 5.40 -5.64 6.05
C SER A 54 6.55 -5.67 7.05
N THR A 55 7.34 -4.61 7.06
CA THR A 55 8.33 -4.35 8.10
C THR A 55 7.80 -3.31 9.07
N THR A 56 8.25 -3.34 10.30
CA THR A 56 7.92 -2.31 11.31
C THR A 56 8.87 -1.11 11.26
N VAL A 57 10.01 -1.28 10.60
CA VAL A 57 11.04 -0.24 10.45
C VAL A 57 11.69 -0.29 9.08
N GLN A 58 12.04 0.88 8.53
CA GLN A 58 12.69 0.98 7.22
C GLN A 58 14.06 0.25 7.16
N CYS A 59 14.81 0.24 8.26
CA CYS A 59 16.17 -0.31 8.30
C CYS A 59 16.25 -1.77 7.83
N VAL A 60 15.16 -2.51 7.87
CA VAL A 60 15.10 -3.93 7.47
C VAL A 60 14.48 -4.14 6.08
N ALA A 61 14.26 -3.08 5.30
CA ALA A 61 13.72 -3.19 3.94
C ALA A 61 14.56 -4.13 3.05
N GLY A 62 15.90 -4.06 3.15
CA GLY A 62 16.78 -4.98 2.43
C GLY A 62 16.61 -6.45 2.82
N VAL A 63 16.32 -6.71 4.09
CA VAL A 63 16.02 -8.08 4.57
C VAL A 63 14.68 -8.55 3.98
N LEU A 64 13.69 -7.66 3.94
CA LEU A 64 12.39 -7.96 3.32
C LEU A 64 12.56 -8.33 1.84
N ASP A 65 13.35 -7.56 1.08
CA ASP A 65 13.58 -7.85 -0.35
C ASP A 65 14.21 -9.24 -0.56
N VAL A 66 15.22 -9.59 0.23
CA VAL A 66 15.84 -10.92 0.19
C VAL A 66 14.84 -12.01 0.55
N ALA A 67 14.04 -11.79 1.60
CA ALA A 67 13.01 -12.73 2.02
C ALA A 67 11.94 -12.94 0.94
N LEU A 68 11.45 -11.86 0.31
CA LEU A 68 10.46 -11.93 -0.77
C LEU A 68 10.98 -12.73 -1.98
N LYS A 69 12.24 -12.50 -2.37
CA LYS A 69 12.88 -13.23 -3.47
C LYS A 69 12.94 -14.73 -3.15
N ARG A 70 13.32 -15.07 -1.92
CA ARG A 70 13.38 -16.47 -1.47
C ARG A 70 12.00 -17.11 -1.41
N ILE A 71 11.01 -16.42 -0.85
CA ILE A 71 9.62 -16.91 -0.77
C ILE A 71 9.06 -17.18 -2.17
N ARG A 72 9.25 -16.25 -3.12
CA ARG A 72 8.78 -16.42 -4.50
C ARG A 72 9.39 -17.65 -5.17
N ARG A 73 10.67 -17.89 -4.95
CA ARG A 73 11.40 -19.00 -5.58
C ARG A 73 11.14 -20.35 -4.93
N GLU A 74 11.14 -20.41 -3.61
CA GLU A 74 11.22 -21.67 -2.88
C GLU A 74 9.91 -22.09 -2.22
N MET A 75 9.08 -21.13 -1.83
CA MET A 75 7.88 -21.40 -1.05
C MET A 75 6.60 -21.25 -1.87
N LEU A 76 6.46 -20.17 -2.61
CA LEU A 76 5.23 -19.86 -3.35
C LEU A 76 4.75 -21.00 -4.27
N PRO A 77 5.62 -21.74 -4.98
CA PRO A 77 5.20 -22.89 -5.79
C PRO A 77 4.52 -24.03 -5.01
N ARG A 78 4.69 -24.06 -3.68
CA ARG A 78 4.08 -25.06 -2.80
C ARG A 78 2.66 -24.70 -2.35
N PHE A 79 2.20 -23.49 -2.66
CA PHE A 79 0.92 -22.96 -2.23
C PHE A 79 0.10 -22.50 -3.44
N PRO A 80 -0.56 -23.43 -4.15
CA PRO A 80 -1.25 -23.13 -5.40
C PRO A 80 -2.43 -22.14 -5.26
N ASN A 81 -2.91 -21.95 -4.04
CA ASN A 81 -4.00 -21.00 -3.75
C ASN A 81 -3.50 -19.60 -3.38
N VAL A 82 -2.19 -19.34 -3.42
CA VAL A 82 -1.60 -18.03 -3.19
C VAL A 82 -1.05 -17.48 -4.51
N ASP A 83 -1.64 -16.42 -5.00
CA ASP A 83 -1.32 -15.85 -6.32
C ASP A 83 0.00 -15.07 -6.34
N GLY A 84 0.49 -14.70 -5.16
CA GLY A 84 1.75 -13.97 -5.07
C GLY A 84 2.09 -13.50 -3.67
N VAL A 85 3.28 -12.92 -3.55
CA VAL A 85 3.74 -12.26 -2.33
C VAL A 85 4.19 -10.84 -2.64
N VAL A 86 3.75 -9.88 -1.83
CA VAL A 86 4.10 -8.45 -1.96
C VAL A 86 4.74 -7.95 -0.68
N GLY A 87 5.70 -7.04 -0.81
CA GLY A 87 6.29 -6.30 0.31
C GLY A 87 5.57 -4.98 0.49
N LEU A 88 5.24 -4.65 1.73
CA LEU A 88 4.72 -3.35 2.12
C LEU A 88 5.83 -2.61 2.88
N GLU A 89 6.53 -1.76 2.17
CA GLU A 89 7.63 -0.96 2.72
C GLU A 89 7.15 0.45 3.05
N HIS A 90 7.75 1.03 4.08
CA HIS A 90 7.53 2.41 4.46
C HIS A 90 8.84 3.05 4.94
N ALA A 91 8.93 4.38 4.82
CA ALA A 91 10.14 5.15 5.12
C ALA A 91 10.27 5.55 6.60
N TYR A 92 9.58 4.88 7.50
CA TYR A 92 9.45 5.28 8.91
C TYR A 92 9.89 4.19 9.87
N GLY A 93 9.87 4.50 11.16
CA GLY A 93 10.07 3.55 12.25
C GLY A 93 11.47 3.52 12.83
N CYS A 94 12.51 3.87 12.08
CA CYS A 94 13.89 3.93 12.59
C CYS A 94 14.08 5.21 13.41
N GLY A 95 14.39 5.06 14.71
CA GLY A 95 14.63 6.19 15.59
C GLY A 95 13.39 7.02 15.95
N VAL A 96 12.20 6.53 15.65
CA VAL A 96 10.94 7.19 16.04
C VAL A 96 10.63 6.83 17.49
N ALA A 97 10.51 7.86 18.35
CA ALA A 97 10.01 7.66 19.71
C ALA A 97 8.55 7.19 19.70
N ILE A 98 8.16 6.43 20.72
CA ILE A 98 6.81 5.84 20.83
C ILE A 98 5.71 6.88 20.70
N ASP A 99 5.92 8.07 21.26
CA ASP A 99 4.96 9.19 21.28
C ASP A 99 5.22 10.22 20.18
N ALA A 100 6.10 9.93 19.21
CA ALA A 100 6.37 10.86 18.12
C ALA A 100 5.19 10.92 17.14
N PRO A 101 4.92 12.12 16.55
CA PRO A 101 3.81 12.28 15.58
C PRO A 101 3.87 11.32 14.39
N GLY A 102 5.07 10.82 14.05
CA GLY A 102 5.28 9.86 12.97
C GLY A 102 5.01 8.39 13.34
N ALA A 103 4.80 8.07 14.62
CA ALA A 103 4.62 6.68 15.07
C ALA A 103 3.34 6.03 14.54
N GLU A 104 2.32 6.82 14.22
CA GLU A 104 1.05 6.31 13.65
C GLU A 104 1.13 5.98 12.16
N ILE A 105 2.12 6.52 11.43
CA ILE A 105 2.19 6.37 9.98
C ILE A 105 2.32 4.90 9.56
N PRO A 106 3.23 4.09 10.14
CA PRO A 106 3.31 2.66 9.85
C PRO A 106 1.99 1.93 10.11
N ILE A 107 1.30 2.27 11.20
CA ILE A 107 0.02 1.65 11.58
C ILE A 107 -1.06 1.98 10.55
N ARG A 108 -1.11 3.24 10.09
CA ARG A 108 -2.05 3.65 9.02
C ARG A 108 -1.77 2.92 7.72
N THR A 109 -0.50 2.81 7.32
CA THR A 109 -0.11 2.11 6.10
C THR A 109 -0.52 0.64 6.11
N LEU A 110 -0.54 0.00 7.29
CA LEU A 110 -0.95 -1.40 7.42
C LEU A 110 -2.47 -1.60 7.46
N ARG A 111 -3.24 -0.54 7.72
CA ARG A 111 -4.71 -0.61 7.80
C ARG A 111 -5.42 -0.34 6.47
N HIS A 112 -4.72 0.22 5.52
CA HIS A 112 -5.22 0.59 4.18
C HIS A 112 -4.58 -0.26 3.10
#